data_ea6790229512a5fc3a7f1f814c3115d8
#
_entry.id   ea6790229512a5fc3a7f1f814c3115d8
#
_cell.length_a   1.000
_cell.length_b   1.000
_cell.length_c   1.000
_cell.angle_alpha   90.00
_cell.angle_beta   90.00
_cell.angle_gamma   90.00
#
_symmetry.space_group_name_H-M   'P 1'
#
loop_
_entity.id
_entity.type
_entity.pdbx_description
1 polymer ?
#
loop_
_entity_poly.entity_id
_entity_poly.type
_entity_poly.pdbx_seq_one_letter_code
_entity_poly.pdbx_strand_id
1 'polypeptide(L)'
;GAPVQPSPLMLQIHPHYGLWLACRFALLLPDRVAGDLPDLPHAPWREGWSDLCLQCDGQPCLQSCPVEAFDGQGFDVAACATHVAAARGRPCVEQGCLARRACPVGASFRYAPDHAAFHMAAFVAARKPPGRENPAPPAPPPEPASSDLRRDARP
;
A
#
# COMPACT_ATOMS: atom_id res chain seq x y z
N GLY A 1 10.17 6.06 -13.23
CA GLY A 1 9.28 5.82 -12.08
C GLY A 1 9.06 4.33 -11.86
N ALA A 2 8.52 3.95 -10.69
CA ALA A 2 8.18 2.55 -10.45
C ALA A 2 7.13 2.08 -11.47
N PRO A 3 7.26 0.86 -12.04
CA PRO A 3 6.31 0.33 -13.01
C PRO A 3 5.04 -0.15 -12.28
N VAL A 4 4.19 0.78 -11.90
CA VAL A 4 2.91 0.49 -11.23
C VAL A 4 1.75 0.97 -12.07
N GLN A 5 0.62 0.26 -11.97
CA GLN A 5 -0.63 0.62 -12.62
C GLN A 5 -1.81 0.46 -11.66
N PRO A 6 -2.96 1.12 -11.91
CA PRO A 6 -4.17 0.89 -11.16
C PRO A 6 -4.65 -0.56 -11.28
N SER A 7 -5.16 -1.11 -10.18
CA SER A 7 -5.85 -2.40 -10.16
C SER A 7 -7.34 -2.23 -9.85
N PRO A 8 -8.18 -3.24 -10.13
CA PRO A 8 -9.60 -3.23 -9.80
C PRO A 8 -9.90 -3.06 -8.29
N LEU A 9 -8.90 -3.22 -7.43
CA LEU A 9 -9.03 -3.00 -5.97
C LEU A 9 -8.67 -1.58 -5.53
N MET A 10 -8.60 -0.61 -6.44
CA MET A 10 -8.20 0.79 -6.17
C MET A 10 -6.79 0.89 -5.54
N LEU A 11 -5.96 -0.11 -5.75
CA LEU A 11 -4.55 -0.14 -5.32
C LEU A 11 -3.65 -0.12 -6.54
N GLN A 12 -2.43 0.39 -6.37
CA GLN A 12 -1.40 0.24 -7.40
C GLN A 12 -0.86 -1.19 -7.39
N ILE A 13 -0.74 -1.79 -8.58
CA ILE A 13 -0.16 -3.11 -8.75
C ILE A 13 1.17 -3.02 -9.48
N HIS A 14 2.16 -3.76 -9.00
CA HIS A 14 3.48 -3.89 -9.60
C HIS A 14 3.61 -5.27 -10.23
N PRO A 15 4.20 -5.44 -11.43
CA PRO A 15 4.26 -6.73 -12.10
C PRO A 15 5.02 -7.81 -11.32
N HIS A 16 5.97 -7.43 -10.48
CA HIS A 16 6.74 -8.35 -9.65
C HIS A 16 6.18 -8.47 -8.23
N TYR A 17 5.93 -7.33 -7.58
CA TYR A 17 5.47 -7.31 -6.18
C TYR A 17 3.95 -7.45 -6.03
N GLY A 18 3.20 -7.43 -7.12
CA GLY A 18 1.75 -7.44 -7.09
C GLY A 18 1.19 -6.23 -6.33
N LEU A 19 0.26 -6.49 -5.44
CA LEU A 19 -0.36 -5.49 -4.56
C LEU A 19 0.41 -5.28 -3.24
N TRP A 20 1.59 -5.93 -3.07
CA TRP A 20 2.33 -5.98 -1.81
C TRP A 20 3.45 -4.95 -1.74
N LEU A 21 3.12 -3.72 -2.14
CA LEU A 21 4.02 -2.58 -2.06
C LEU A 21 3.32 -1.39 -1.38
N ALA A 22 4.11 -0.47 -0.83
CA ALA A 22 3.63 0.79 -0.32
C ALA A 22 4.64 1.89 -0.64
N CYS A 23 4.21 2.91 -1.38
CA CYS A 23 5.00 4.14 -1.57
C CYS A 23 4.81 5.01 -0.33
N ARG A 24 5.88 5.27 0.41
CA ARG A 24 5.85 6.04 1.66
C ARG A 24 6.18 7.52 1.44
N PHE A 25 7.02 7.80 0.45
CA PHE A 25 7.42 9.16 0.08
C PHE A 25 7.91 9.17 -1.37
N ALA A 26 8.04 10.36 -1.94
CA ALA A 26 8.72 10.61 -3.20
C ALA A 26 9.77 11.70 -2.98
N LEU A 27 10.92 11.56 -3.63
CA LEU A 27 11.95 12.59 -3.69
C LEU A 27 11.89 13.23 -5.07
N LEU A 28 11.74 14.54 -5.08
CA LEU A 28 11.87 15.35 -6.28
C LEU A 28 13.23 16.05 -6.22
N LEU A 29 14.09 15.75 -7.17
CA LEU A 29 15.41 16.38 -7.29
C LEU A 29 15.35 17.46 -8.36
N PRO A 30 16.00 18.63 -8.17
CA PRO A 30 16.01 19.71 -9.15
C PRO A 30 16.75 19.31 -10.42
N ASP A 31 17.77 18.48 -10.28
CA ASP A 31 18.64 18.04 -11.38
C ASP A 31 18.71 16.50 -11.43
N ARG A 32 18.98 15.98 -12.60
CA ARG A 32 19.38 14.59 -12.76
C ARG A 32 20.74 14.37 -12.13
N VAL A 33 20.82 13.46 -11.15
CA VAL A 33 22.11 13.07 -10.56
C VAL A 33 22.84 12.19 -11.56
N ALA A 34 24.07 12.55 -11.94
CA ALA A 34 24.89 11.77 -12.85
C ALA A 34 25.16 10.38 -12.24
N GLY A 35 24.90 9.32 -13.00
CA GLY A 35 24.95 7.94 -12.49
C GLY A 35 23.65 7.48 -11.84
N ASP A 36 22.62 8.32 -11.88
CA ASP A 36 21.27 7.97 -11.47
C ASP A 36 20.78 6.79 -12.25
N LEU A 37 20.56 5.77 -11.46
CA LEU A 37 20.03 4.51 -11.86
C LEU A 37 20.87 3.93 -13.00
N PRO A 38 21.73 2.95 -12.71
CA PRO A 38 22.16 2.08 -13.77
C PRO A 38 20.91 1.83 -14.59
N ASP A 39 21.00 1.93 -15.92
CA ASP A 39 19.93 1.44 -16.78
C ASP A 39 19.48 0.14 -16.14
N LEU A 40 18.42 0.23 -15.35
CA LEU A 40 17.89 -0.98 -14.72
C LEU A 40 17.71 -1.90 -15.89
N PRO A 41 18.48 -3.00 -15.98
CA PRO A 41 18.51 -3.86 -17.14
C PRO A 41 17.04 -4.07 -17.48
N HIS A 42 16.67 -3.95 -18.74
CA HIS A 42 15.29 -4.02 -19.22
C HIS A 42 14.57 -5.06 -18.37
N ALA A 43 13.97 -4.58 -17.31
CA ALA A 43 13.34 -5.48 -16.40
C ALA A 43 12.25 -6.17 -17.24
N PRO A 44 12.28 -7.50 -17.38
CA PRO A 44 11.41 -8.21 -18.31
C PRO A 44 9.93 -7.92 -18.10
N TRP A 45 9.57 -7.26 -16.99
CA TRP A 45 8.22 -6.78 -16.69
C TRP A 45 7.85 -5.44 -17.36
N ARG A 46 8.73 -4.80 -18.15
CA ARG A 46 8.37 -3.54 -18.84
C ARG A 46 7.56 -3.76 -20.11
N GLU A 47 7.66 -4.92 -20.71
CA GLU A 47 6.93 -5.25 -21.92
C GLU A 47 5.63 -5.96 -21.55
N GLY A 48 4.48 -5.40 -21.96
CA GLY A 48 3.15 -6.01 -21.80
C GLY A 48 2.51 -5.92 -20.41
N TRP A 49 3.08 -5.20 -19.45
CA TRP A 49 2.53 -5.11 -18.09
C TRP A 49 1.30 -4.20 -17.97
N SER A 50 1.05 -3.34 -18.97
CA SER A 50 -0.10 -2.43 -18.99
C SER A 50 -1.45 -3.15 -18.88
N ASP A 51 -1.51 -4.43 -19.26
CA ASP A 51 -2.73 -5.21 -19.32
C ASP A 51 -2.83 -6.29 -18.24
N LEU A 52 -1.99 -6.20 -17.21
CA LEU A 52 -1.82 -7.24 -16.18
C LEU A 52 -3.14 -7.68 -15.55
N CYS A 53 -4.00 -6.73 -15.19
CA CYS A 53 -5.30 -7.05 -14.60
C CYS A 53 -6.36 -7.42 -15.65
N LEU A 54 -6.25 -6.91 -16.89
CA LEU A 54 -7.15 -7.27 -17.97
C LEU A 54 -6.92 -8.71 -18.45
N GLN A 55 -5.69 -9.17 -18.43
CA GLN A 55 -5.30 -10.53 -18.79
C GLN A 55 -5.44 -11.51 -17.62
N CYS A 56 -5.82 -11.05 -16.43
CA CYS A 56 -5.99 -11.91 -15.27
C CYS A 56 -7.28 -12.71 -15.39
N ASP A 57 -7.13 -14.02 -15.62
CA ASP A 57 -8.26 -14.92 -15.78
C ASP A 57 -9.14 -14.94 -14.53
N GLY A 58 -10.43 -14.72 -14.75
CA GLY A 58 -11.45 -14.71 -13.69
C GLY A 58 -11.34 -13.61 -12.63
N GLN A 59 -10.33 -12.76 -12.68
CA GLN A 59 -10.11 -11.67 -11.69
C GLN A 59 -10.44 -12.09 -10.25
N PRO A 60 -9.74 -13.07 -9.67
CA PRO A 60 -10.10 -13.69 -8.39
C PRO A 60 -10.16 -12.70 -7.23
N CYS A 61 -9.49 -11.56 -7.36
CA CYS A 61 -9.55 -10.49 -6.37
C CYS A 61 -10.95 -9.89 -6.21
N LEU A 62 -11.70 -9.70 -7.30
CA LEU A 62 -13.08 -9.19 -7.23
C LEU A 62 -14.02 -10.24 -6.65
N GLN A 63 -13.84 -11.51 -6.99
CA GLN A 63 -14.70 -12.62 -6.55
C GLN A 63 -14.48 -13.00 -5.08
N SER A 64 -13.33 -12.67 -4.51
CA SER A 64 -12.97 -13.07 -3.14
C SER A 64 -13.40 -12.08 -2.06
N CYS A 65 -14.03 -10.97 -2.42
CA CYS A 65 -14.57 -10.04 -1.44
C CYS A 65 -15.91 -10.55 -0.90
N PRO A 66 -16.04 -10.85 0.41
CA PRO A 66 -17.27 -11.42 0.97
C PRO A 66 -18.50 -10.51 0.88
N VAL A 67 -18.31 -9.24 0.58
CA VAL A 67 -19.37 -8.22 0.47
C VAL A 67 -19.29 -7.46 -0.85
N GLU A 68 -18.57 -7.99 -1.82
CA GLU A 68 -18.44 -7.40 -3.17
C GLU A 68 -18.17 -5.90 -3.16
N ALA A 69 -17.34 -5.46 -2.18
CA ALA A 69 -17.04 -4.05 -1.98
C ALA A 69 -16.21 -3.40 -3.11
N PHE A 70 -15.75 -4.18 -4.08
CA PHE A 70 -15.02 -3.70 -5.25
C PHE A 70 -15.78 -4.12 -6.51
N ASP A 71 -16.11 -3.16 -7.35
CA ASP A 71 -16.77 -3.37 -8.65
C ASP A 71 -15.83 -3.17 -9.85
N GLY A 72 -14.54 -2.96 -9.58
CA GLY A 72 -13.53 -2.66 -10.60
C GLY A 72 -13.41 -1.17 -10.95
N GLN A 73 -14.37 -0.34 -10.52
CA GLN A 73 -14.38 1.10 -10.74
C GLN A 73 -14.33 1.88 -9.42
N GLY A 74 -14.69 1.24 -8.33
CA GLY A 74 -14.79 1.87 -7.03
C GLY A 74 -14.59 0.90 -5.86
N PHE A 75 -14.63 1.47 -4.66
CA PHE A 75 -14.54 0.76 -3.40
C PHE A 75 -15.67 1.22 -2.47
N ASP A 76 -16.63 0.34 -2.19
CA ASP A 76 -17.65 0.56 -1.16
C ASP A 76 -17.03 0.41 0.23
N VAL A 77 -16.55 1.53 0.73
CA VAL A 77 -15.93 1.63 2.06
C VAL A 77 -16.94 1.30 3.17
N ALA A 78 -18.22 1.66 3.00
CA ALA A 78 -19.23 1.46 4.03
C ALA A 78 -19.58 -0.02 4.17
N ALA A 79 -19.78 -0.73 3.05
CA ALA A 79 -19.99 -2.18 3.05
C ALA A 79 -18.81 -2.92 3.69
N CYS A 80 -17.58 -2.58 3.31
CA CYS A 80 -16.36 -3.17 3.87
C CYS A 80 -16.26 -2.89 5.38
N ALA A 81 -16.41 -1.63 5.82
CA ALA A 81 -16.31 -1.25 7.23
C ALA A 81 -17.35 -1.98 8.09
N THR A 82 -18.59 -2.08 7.62
CA THR A 82 -19.66 -2.83 8.30
C THR A 82 -19.31 -4.31 8.41
N HIS A 83 -18.75 -4.90 7.35
CA HIS A 83 -18.36 -6.31 7.36
C HIS A 83 -17.24 -6.59 8.37
N VAL A 84 -16.14 -5.81 8.33
CA VAL A 84 -15.00 -6.06 9.22
C VAL A 84 -15.28 -5.73 10.69
N ALA A 85 -16.31 -4.92 10.97
CA ALA A 85 -16.78 -4.68 12.33
C ALA A 85 -17.60 -5.84 12.90
N ALA A 86 -18.15 -6.71 12.05
CA ALA A 86 -18.97 -7.85 12.45
C ALA A 86 -18.12 -9.13 12.64
N ALA A 87 -18.61 -10.10 13.40
CA ALA A 87 -17.93 -11.39 13.62
C ALA A 87 -17.60 -12.13 12.32
N ARG A 88 -18.45 -12.03 11.30
CA ARG A 88 -18.24 -12.61 9.97
C ARG A 88 -17.05 -12.01 9.22
N GLY A 89 -16.60 -10.82 9.60
CA GLY A 89 -15.45 -10.13 9.01
C GLY A 89 -14.09 -10.51 9.61
N ARG A 90 -14.07 -11.39 10.65
CA ARG A 90 -12.84 -11.83 11.29
C ARG A 90 -11.75 -12.33 10.33
N PRO A 91 -12.05 -13.14 9.31
CA PRO A 91 -11.02 -13.55 8.35
C PRO A 91 -10.34 -12.38 7.64
N CYS A 92 -11.09 -11.33 7.29
CA CYS A 92 -10.52 -10.11 6.69
C CYS A 92 -9.66 -9.32 7.69
N VAL A 93 -10.02 -9.35 8.98
CA VAL A 93 -9.25 -8.65 10.02
C VAL A 93 -7.98 -9.41 10.37
N GLU A 94 -8.06 -10.71 10.55
CA GLU A 94 -6.95 -11.56 11.01
C GLU A 94 -5.95 -11.90 9.92
N GLN A 95 -6.41 -12.09 8.69
CA GLN A 95 -5.57 -12.50 7.55
C GLN A 95 -5.29 -11.36 6.56
N GLY A 96 -5.93 -10.20 6.75
CA GLY A 96 -5.93 -9.11 5.81
C GLY A 96 -7.03 -9.22 4.74
N CYS A 97 -7.16 -8.20 3.91
CA CYS A 97 -8.17 -8.15 2.86
C CYS A 97 -8.11 -9.41 1.95
N LEU A 98 -9.18 -10.21 1.96
CA LEU A 98 -9.25 -11.45 1.19
C LEU A 98 -9.18 -11.19 -0.31
N ALA A 99 -9.81 -10.13 -0.80
CA ALA A 99 -9.69 -9.69 -2.19
C ALA A 99 -8.23 -9.43 -2.58
N ARG A 100 -7.47 -8.69 -1.75
CA ARG A 100 -6.05 -8.44 -1.99
C ARG A 100 -5.24 -9.75 -1.98
N ARG A 101 -5.55 -10.65 -1.07
CA ARG A 101 -4.85 -11.95 -0.94
C ARG A 101 -5.09 -12.89 -2.11
N ALA A 102 -6.23 -12.76 -2.78
CA ALA A 102 -6.57 -13.58 -3.94
C ALA A 102 -5.77 -13.20 -5.20
N CYS A 103 -5.13 -12.03 -5.22
CA CYS A 103 -4.31 -11.65 -6.37
C CYS A 103 -3.16 -12.66 -6.56
N PRO A 104 -3.01 -13.26 -7.77
CA PRO A 104 -1.95 -14.20 -8.05
C PRO A 104 -0.58 -13.54 -8.22
N VAL A 105 -0.58 -12.24 -8.62
CA VAL A 105 0.66 -11.50 -8.87
C VAL A 105 1.34 -11.15 -7.55
N GLY A 106 2.62 -11.46 -7.44
CA GLY A 106 3.40 -11.19 -6.24
C GLY A 106 2.98 -12.02 -5.02
N ALA A 107 2.40 -13.21 -5.23
CA ALA A 107 1.89 -14.06 -4.15
C ALA A 107 2.93 -14.41 -3.07
N SER A 108 4.22 -14.48 -3.45
CA SER A 108 5.34 -14.71 -2.52
C SER A 108 5.63 -13.52 -1.59
N PHE A 109 5.13 -12.34 -1.90
CA PHE A 109 5.28 -11.12 -1.10
C PHE A 109 4.08 -10.83 -0.20
N ARG A 110 3.12 -11.75 -0.12
CA ARG A 110 1.97 -11.60 0.77
C ARG A 110 2.44 -11.36 2.20
N TYR A 111 1.83 -10.38 2.82
CA TYR A 111 2.10 -10.12 4.25
C TYR A 111 1.76 -11.34 5.10
N ALA A 112 2.58 -11.63 6.10
CA ALA A 112 2.24 -12.56 7.14
C ALA A 112 0.94 -12.13 7.86
N PRO A 113 0.17 -13.07 8.45
CA PRO A 113 -1.14 -12.75 9.03
C PRO A 113 -1.09 -11.63 10.07
N ASP A 114 -0.10 -11.61 10.94
CA ASP A 114 0.11 -10.58 11.97
C ASP A 114 0.34 -9.19 11.36
N HIS A 115 1.16 -9.10 10.32
CA HIS A 115 1.41 -7.86 9.59
C HIS A 115 0.14 -7.40 8.85
N ALA A 116 -0.60 -8.31 8.24
CA ALA A 116 -1.86 -8.00 7.58
C ALA A 116 -2.91 -7.52 8.58
N ALA A 117 -3.02 -8.18 9.74
CA ALA A 117 -3.92 -7.80 10.81
C ALA A 117 -3.60 -6.41 11.37
N PHE A 118 -2.32 -6.04 11.50
CA PHE A 118 -1.90 -4.70 11.90
C PHE A 118 -2.48 -3.63 10.96
N HIS A 119 -2.39 -3.82 9.64
CA HIS A 119 -2.95 -2.88 8.66
C HIS A 119 -4.48 -2.83 8.72
N MET A 120 -5.12 -3.98 8.92
CA MET A 120 -6.58 -4.03 9.04
C MET A 120 -7.08 -3.37 10.34
N ALA A 121 -6.34 -3.50 11.44
CA ALA A 121 -6.65 -2.80 12.69
C ALA A 121 -6.62 -1.27 12.50
N ALA A 122 -5.64 -0.76 11.76
CA ALA A 122 -5.56 0.67 11.42
C ALA A 122 -6.77 1.11 10.57
N PHE A 123 -7.19 0.32 9.58
CA PHE A 123 -8.39 0.61 8.79
C PHE A 123 -9.65 0.63 9.66
N VAL A 124 -9.85 -0.36 10.52
CA VAL A 124 -11.00 -0.44 11.43
C VAL A 124 -11.02 0.75 12.39
N ALA A 125 -9.86 1.12 12.95
CA ALA A 125 -9.75 2.26 13.87
C ALA A 125 -10.12 3.58 13.19
N ALA A 126 -9.67 3.79 11.94
CA ALA A 126 -9.96 4.99 11.16
C ALA A 126 -11.45 5.11 10.75
N ARG A 127 -12.24 4.03 10.85
CA ARG A 127 -13.66 3.99 10.47
C ARG A 127 -14.62 3.96 11.67
N LYS A 128 -14.12 4.01 12.89
CA LYS A 128 -14.97 4.20 14.06
C LYS A 128 -15.57 5.60 14.00
N PRO A 129 -16.87 5.77 14.31
CA PRO A 129 -17.48 7.10 14.36
C PRO A 129 -16.74 7.99 15.34
N PRO A 130 -16.65 9.31 15.08
CA PRO A 130 -15.94 10.25 15.95
C PRO A 130 -16.63 10.27 17.33
N GLY A 131 -16.03 9.62 18.31
CA GLY A 131 -16.55 9.51 19.68
C GLY A 131 -15.49 9.08 20.70
N ARG A 132 -14.27 8.85 20.23
CA ARG A 132 -13.08 8.69 21.08
C ARG A 132 -11.93 9.45 20.43
N GLU A 133 -11.45 10.46 21.13
CA GLU A 133 -10.23 11.18 20.79
C GLU A 133 -9.10 10.17 20.53
N ASN A 134 -8.52 10.23 19.35
CA ASN A 134 -7.23 9.60 19.12
C ASN A 134 -6.26 10.24 20.11
N PRO A 135 -5.47 9.46 20.85
CA PRO A 135 -4.39 10.04 21.62
C PRO A 135 -3.54 10.88 20.64
N ALA A 136 -3.25 12.11 21.06
CA ALA A 136 -2.43 13.01 20.27
C ALA A 136 -1.14 12.29 19.84
N PRO A 137 -0.66 12.45 18.60
CA PRO A 137 0.61 11.89 18.20
C PRO A 137 1.69 12.34 19.18
N PRO A 138 2.66 11.48 19.49
CA PRO A 138 3.77 11.87 20.36
C PRO A 138 4.42 13.12 19.80
N ALA A 139 4.76 14.06 20.70
CA ALA A 139 5.43 15.28 20.31
C ALA A 139 6.69 14.95 19.51
N PRO A 140 6.99 15.69 18.44
CA PRO A 140 8.23 15.50 17.69
C PRO A 140 9.41 15.63 18.65
N PRO A 141 10.50 14.87 18.44
CA PRO A 141 11.70 15.02 19.23
C PRO A 141 12.19 16.47 19.14
N PRO A 142 12.77 17.03 20.19
CA PRO A 142 13.29 18.39 20.16
C PRO A 142 14.30 18.51 19.03
N GLU A 143 14.19 19.56 18.26
CA GLU A 143 15.17 19.86 17.22
C GLU A 143 16.57 19.96 17.84
N PRO A 144 17.59 19.35 17.21
CA PRO A 144 18.96 19.49 17.70
C PRO A 144 19.32 20.99 17.70
N ALA A 145 19.79 21.44 18.83
CA ALA A 145 20.20 22.85 19.01
C ALA A 145 21.16 23.24 17.88
N SER A 146 20.81 24.27 17.14
CA SER A 146 21.51 24.80 15.95
C SER A 146 22.89 25.43 16.25
N SER A 147 23.65 24.94 17.23
CA SER A 147 24.83 25.65 17.77
C SER A 147 26.20 25.15 17.30
N ASP A 148 26.33 24.16 16.41
CA ASP A 148 27.66 23.62 16.11
C ASP A 148 28.09 23.50 14.63
N LEU A 149 27.47 24.25 13.72
CA LEU A 149 27.94 24.26 12.30
C LEU A 149 28.73 25.54 11.90
N ARG A 150 29.26 26.31 12.87
CA ARG A 150 30.09 27.48 12.54
C ARG A 150 31.44 27.46 13.28
N ARG A 151 32.23 26.42 13.14
CA ARG A 151 33.65 26.48 13.44
C ARG A 151 34.35 25.39 12.65
N ASP A 152 34.79 25.72 11.47
CA ASP A 152 36.05 25.25 10.86
C ASP A 152 36.12 25.76 9.41
N ALA A 153 36.17 27.08 9.30
CA ALA A 153 36.71 27.74 8.13
C ALA A 153 37.83 28.69 8.62
N ARG A 154 39.03 28.20 8.65
CA ARG A 154 40.24 29.03 8.67
C ARG A 154 41.26 28.52 7.68
N PRO A 155 42.08 29.48 7.16
CA PRO A 155 42.67 29.54 5.83
C PRO A 155 43.83 28.56 5.63
#